data_de42b0fdfff4e5a7ea9fb4bfac5ff48b
#
_entry.id   de42b0fdfff4e5a7ea9fb4bfac5ff48b
#
_cell.length_a   1.000
_cell.length_b   1.000
_cell.length_c   1.000
_cell.angle_alpha   90.00
_cell.angle_beta   90.00
_cell.angle_gamma   90.00
#
_symmetry.space_group_name_H-M   'P 1'
#
loop_
_entity.id
_entity.type
_entity.pdbx_description
1 polymer ?
#
loop_
_entity_poly.entity_id
_entity_poly.type
_entity_poly.pdbx_seq_one_letter_code
_entity_poly.pdbx_strand_id
1 'polypeptide(L)'
;MSVDHAPETGTTASGAAAKVTGASIENLSQREASERHVPVMLDRCINLLAPGIERAVEERGTAYVIDGTLGMGGHSEALLERFENLVLIGIDRDLQAHAIAGERLARFGDRFVPVHAVYDEIDRAMETAGVQGIDGILMDLGVSSMQLDERTRGFAYSYDAPLDMRMNSEDELTARIVVNEYSEDQLRRIIRNWGEEKFASRIARAICTARANAPLETTGELVRIIQKAVPVAAQRTGGHPAKRTFQALRIEVNHELEALERAVPAALEALNLGGRFVAMSYHSLEDKIVKRALTAEATSKAPKGFPVELEEHKPTIKIITRGAEPPTDEEIEQNSRAATAKLRAAEKIRIPAPHPHPGRPAESTRRFLAPCRRRPQRRWLYPRILYRWLHRGEPRLHPSSLRSYPHRASGAGHRSPAGGSSRQHRCISRW
;
A
#
# COMPACT_ATOMS: atom_id res chain seq x y z
N MET A 1 82.11 -29.47 -12.16
CA MET A 1 82.61 -28.29 -12.88
C MET A 1 81.42 -27.60 -13.52
N SER A 2 81.25 -26.33 -13.13
CA SER A 2 80.54 -25.22 -13.80
C SER A 2 79.03 -25.41 -13.88
N VAL A 3 78.23 -24.80 -13.05
CA VAL A 3 77.80 -23.39 -12.88
C VAL A 3 77.36 -22.73 -14.22
N ASP A 4 76.05 -22.46 -14.31
CA ASP A 4 75.56 -21.11 -14.67
C ASP A 4 74.03 -21.09 -14.71
N HIS A 5 73.48 -20.31 -13.88
CA HIS A 5 72.70 -19.07 -13.95
C HIS A 5 71.31 -19.15 -14.61
N ALA A 6 70.35 -18.84 -13.72
CA ALA A 6 68.99 -18.39 -14.04
C ALA A 6 68.93 -17.05 -14.76
N PRO A 7 67.75 -16.68 -15.33
CA PRO A 7 67.01 -15.64 -14.61
C PRO A 7 65.51 -15.92 -14.44
N GLU A 8 65.04 -15.43 -13.31
CA GLU A 8 63.66 -15.25 -12.91
C GLU A 8 62.89 -14.34 -13.86
N THR A 9 61.71 -14.75 -14.26
CA THR A 9 60.65 -13.79 -14.58
C THR A 9 59.41 -14.12 -13.80
N GLY A 10 59.18 -13.32 -12.77
CA GLY A 10 57.99 -13.36 -11.97
C GLY A 10 56.77 -12.96 -12.79
N THR A 11 55.74 -13.81 -12.75
CA THR A 11 54.38 -13.42 -13.16
C THR A 11 53.51 -13.62 -11.93
N THR A 12 53.21 -12.52 -11.25
CA THR A 12 52.24 -12.47 -10.18
C THR A 12 50.85 -12.69 -10.74
N ALA A 13 50.35 -13.89 -10.58
CA ALA A 13 48.93 -14.18 -10.76
C ALA A 13 48.19 -13.55 -9.56
N SER A 14 47.66 -12.35 -9.76
CA SER A 14 46.69 -11.71 -8.88
C SER A 14 45.41 -12.55 -8.89
N GLY A 15 45.21 -13.32 -7.83
CA GLY A 15 43.96 -13.99 -7.54
C GLY A 15 42.87 -12.95 -7.28
N ALA A 16 42.06 -12.68 -8.28
CA ALA A 16 40.79 -12.01 -8.09
C ALA A 16 39.84 -12.98 -7.38
N ALA A 17 39.93 -13.02 -6.03
CA ALA A 17 38.84 -13.54 -5.22
C ALA A 17 37.62 -12.66 -5.48
N ALA A 18 36.67 -13.16 -6.26
CA ALA A 18 35.38 -12.53 -6.44
C ALA A 18 34.76 -12.36 -5.03
N LYS A 19 34.71 -11.13 -4.56
CA LYS A 19 33.87 -10.74 -3.44
C LYS A 19 32.45 -11.09 -3.85
N VAL A 20 31.92 -12.23 -3.39
CA VAL A 20 30.50 -12.50 -3.34
C VAL A 20 29.93 -11.40 -2.43
N THR A 21 29.39 -10.37 -3.06
CA THR A 21 28.83 -9.22 -2.37
C THR A 21 27.60 -9.70 -1.60
N GLY A 22 27.37 -9.16 -0.39
CA GLY A 22 26.22 -9.49 0.46
C GLY A 22 24.88 -9.42 -0.29
N ALA A 23 24.76 -8.59 -1.34
CA ALA A 23 23.65 -8.52 -2.27
C ALA A 23 23.31 -9.85 -2.97
N SER A 24 24.28 -10.74 -3.23
CA SER A 24 24.01 -12.05 -3.87
C SER A 24 23.41 -13.06 -2.89
N ILE A 25 23.77 -13.00 -1.60
CA ILE A 25 23.22 -13.89 -0.55
C ILE A 25 21.82 -13.43 -0.15
N GLU A 26 21.58 -12.13 -0.07
CA GLU A 26 20.23 -11.56 0.15
C GLU A 26 19.26 -11.91 -0.98
N ASN A 27 19.69 -11.83 -2.23
CA ASN A 27 18.89 -12.24 -3.39
C ASN A 27 18.52 -13.73 -3.38
N LEU A 28 19.43 -14.61 -2.93
CA LEU A 28 19.14 -16.05 -2.82
C LEU A 28 18.12 -16.33 -1.70
N SER A 29 18.24 -15.68 -0.54
CA SER A 29 17.28 -15.82 0.55
C SER A 29 15.90 -15.25 0.22
N GLN A 30 15.83 -14.19 -0.57
CA GLN A 30 14.59 -13.60 -1.06
C GLN A 30 13.90 -14.48 -2.11
N ARG A 31 14.67 -15.12 -3.00
CA ARG A 31 14.14 -16.12 -3.95
C ARG A 31 13.53 -17.33 -3.22
N GLU A 32 14.24 -17.89 -2.24
CA GLU A 32 13.74 -19.00 -1.43
C GLU A 32 12.48 -18.60 -0.61
N ALA A 33 12.40 -17.37 -0.11
CA ALA A 33 11.23 -16.86 0.56
C ALA A 33 10.04 -16.64 -0.40
N SER A 34 10.30 -16.19 -1.64
CA SER A 34 9.27 -16.02 -2.66
C SER A 34 8.69 -17.33 -3.16
N GLU A 35 9.52 -18.38 -3.25
CA GLU A 35 9.09 -19.72 -3.65
C GLU A 35 8.24 -20.43 -2.58
N ARG A 36 8.38 -20.02 -1.30
CA ARG A 36 7.61 -20.58 -0.17
C ARG A 36 6.34 -19.80 0.17
N HIS A 37 6.19 -18.61 -0.40
CA HIS A 37 5.06 -17.74 -0.05
C HIS A 37 3.85 -18.03 -0.92
N VAL A 38 2.84 -18.68 -0.34
CA VAL A 38 1.52 -18.84 -0.97
C VAL A 38 0.76 -17.52 -0.83
N PRO A 39 0.31 -16.90 -1.95
CA PRO A 39 -0.51 -15.69 -1.90
C PRO A 39 -1.82 -15.91 -1.14
N VAL A 40 -2.30 -14.87 -0.45
CA VAL A 40 -3.53 -14.96 0.34
C VAL A 40 -4.73 -15.17 -0.57
N MET A 41 -5.61 -16.11 -0.21
CA MET A 41 -6.86 -16.46 -0.91
C MET A 41 -6.67 -16.72 -2.43
N LEU A 42 -5.51 -17.30 -2.81
CA LEU A 42 -5.08 -17.46 -4.20
C LEU A 42 -6.17 -18.07 -5.08
N ASP A 43 -6.62 -19.28 -4.76
CA ASP A 43 -7.63 -20.00 -5.55
C ASP A 43 -8.97 -19.23 -5.61
N ARG A 44 -9.33 -18.57 -4.51
CA ARG A 44 -10.56 -17.78 -4.46
C ARG A 44 -10.49 -16.56 -5.37
N CYS A 45 -9.38 -15.85 -5.39
CA CYS A 45 -9.15 -14.70 -6.29
C CYS A 45 -9.20 -15.13 -7.75
N ILE A 46 -8.50 -16.21 -8.11
CA ILE A 46 -8.48 -16.74 -9.47
C ILE A 46 -9.88 -17.18 -9.91
N ASN A 47 -10.62 -17.90 -9.06
CA ASN A 47 -11.96 -18.37 -9.37
C ASN A 47 -13.00 -17.22 -9.52
N LEU A 48 -12.79 -16.10 -8.84
CA LEU A 48 -13.62 -14.91 -9.00
C LEU A 48 -13.32 -14.15 -10.28
N LEU A 49 -12.07 -14.13 -10.74
CA LEU A 49 -11.64 -13.51 -11.99
C LEU A 49 -11.96 -14.38 -13.22
N ALA A 50 -11.91 -15.71 -13.08
CA ALA A 50 -12.06 -16.67 -14.17
C ALA A 50 -13.24 -16.39 -15.13
N PRO A 51 -14.48 -16.13 -14.68
CA PRO A 51 -15.58 -15.90 -15.61
C PRO A 51 -15.41 -14.68 -16.52
N GLY A 52 -14.74 -13.62 -16.05
CA GLY A 52 -14.41 -12.45 -16.86
C GLY A 52 -13.35 -12.75 -17.92
N ILE A 53 -12.32 -13.53 -17.52
CA ILE A 53 -11.22 -13.96 -18.39
C ILE A 53 -11.75 -14.91 -19.47
N GLU A 54 -12.47 -15.97 -19.08
CA GLU A 54 -13.00 -16.98 -19.99
C GLU A 54 -13.93 -16.36 -21.03
N ARG A 55 -14.84 -15.48 -20.60
CA ARG A 55 -15.70 -14.72 -21.49
C ARG A 55 -14.90 -13.87 -22.49
N ALA A 56 -13.89 -13.16 -22.02
CA ALA A 56 -13.07 -12.32 -22.89
C ALA A 56 -12.31 -13.15 -23.93
N VAL A 57 -11.77 -14.29 -23.53
CA VAL A 57 -11.08 -15.22 -24.44
C VAL A 57 -12.06 -15.79 -25.46
N GLU A 58 -13.28 -16.17 -25.06
CA GLU A 58 -14.31 -16.68 -25.99
C GLU A 58 -14.73 -15.60 -27.00
N GLU A 59 -14.93 -14.36 -26.55
CA GLU A 59 -15.43 -13.27 -27.41
C GLU A 59 -14.34 -12.66 -28.31
N ARG A 60 -13.07 -12.56 -27.83
CA ARG A 60 -12.01 -11.78 -28.48
C ARG A 60 -10.69 -12.54 -28.66
N GLY A 61 -10.59 -13.77 -28.18
CA GLY A 61 -9.38 -14.59 -28.26
C GLY A 61 -8.31 -14.25 -27.22
N THR A 62 -8.42 -13.13 -26.51
CA THR A 62 -7.45 -12.68 -25.50
C THR A 62 -8.16 -11.91 -24.38
N ALA A 63 -7.74 -12.16 -23.15
CA ALA A 63 -8.17 -11.41 -21.98
C ALA A 63 -7.04 -10.54 -21.43
N TYR A 64 -7.40 -9.41 -20.81
CA TYR A 64 -6.47 -8.48 -20.16
C TYR A 64 -6.85 -8.33 -18.69
N VAL A 65 -5.92 -8.62 -17.79
CA VAL A 65 -6.11 -8.49 -16.34
C VAL A 65 -5.02 -7.59 -15.76
N ILE A 66 -5.41 -6.68 -14.88
CA ILE A 66 -4.48 -5.90 -14.06
C ILE A 66 -4.31 -6.58 -12.71
N ASP A 67 -3.07 -6.85 -12.31
CA ASP A 67 -2.69 -7.04 -10.92
C ASP A 67 -2.18 -5.69 -10.40
N GLY A 68 -3.02 -4.98 -9.63
CA GLY A 68 -2.72 -3.64 -9.14
C GLY A 68 -1.71 -3.61 -8.00
N THR A 69 -1.36 -4.78 -7.47
CA THR A 69 -0.49 -4.99 -6.31
C THR A 69 0.43 -6.17 -6.57
N LEU A 70 1.23 -6.06 -7.64
CA LEU A 70 2.02 -7.15 -8.19
C LEU A 70 2.88 -7.88 -7.14
N GLY A 71 3.49 -7.12 -6.21
CA GLY A 71 4.36 -7.68 -5.19
C GLY A 71 5.44 -8.59 -5.79
N MET A 72 5.56 -9.80 -5.26
CA MET A 72 6.48 -10.82 -5.81
C MET A 72 5.88 -11.65 -6.96
N GLY A 73 4.72 -11.27 -7.49
CA GLY A 73 4.11 -11.88 -8.68
C GLY A 73 3.39 -13.21 -8.44
N GLY A 74 3.05 -13.57 -7.21
CA GLY A 74 2.46 -14.89 -6.91
C GLY A 74 1.06 -15.09 -7.49
N HIS A 75 0.14 -14.14 -7.32
CA HIS A 75 -1.18 -14.17 -7.95
C HIS A 75 -1.07 -14.11 -9.49
N SER A 76 -0.18 -13.24 -9.98
CA SER A 76 0.09 -13.05 -11.40
C SER A 76 0.59 -14.32 -12.07
N GLU A 77 1.51 -15.04 -11.42
CA GLU A 77 2.03 -16.32 -11.92
C GLU A 77 0.91 -17.35 -12.07
N ALA A 78 0.12 -17.56 -11.02
CA ALA A 78 -0.96 -18.53 -11.04
C ALA A 78 -2.06 -18.19 -12.06
N LEU A 79 -2.35 -16.91 -12.30
CA LEU A 79 -3.24 -16.46 -13.37
C LEU A 79 -2.68 -16.78 -14.75
N LEU A 80 -1.40 -16.48 -15.00
CA LEU A 80 -0.74 -16.74 -16.28
C LEU A 80 -0.54 -18.23 -16.56
N GLU A 81 -0.37 -19.07 -15.53
CA GLU A 81 -0.32 -20.53 -15.65
C GLU A 81 -1.68 -21.12 -16.01
N ARG A 82 -2.75 -20.62 -15.39
CA ARG A 82 -4.10 -21.17 -15.59
C ARG A 82 -4.70 -20.75 -16.92
N PHE A 83 -4.41 -19.55 -17.44
CA PHE A 83 -5.04 -18.99 -18.63
C PHE A 83 -4.01 -18.69 -19.72
N GLU A 84 -3.91 -19.53 -20.73
CA GLU A 84 -2.93 -19.38 -21.83
C GLU A 84 -3.11 -18.10 -22.64
N ASN A 85 -4.37 -17.66 -22.83
CA ASN A 85 -4.72 -16.47 -23.61
C ASN A 85 -4.93 -15.22 -22.74
N LEU A 86 -4.25 -15.15 -21.59
CA LEU A 86 -4.24 -14.00 -20.70
C LEU A 86 -2.99 -13.17 -20.91
N VAL A 87 -3.17 -11.85 -21.04
CA VAL A 87 -2.13 -10.85 -20.88
C VAL A 87 -2.35 -10.18 -19.52
N LEU A 88 -1.34 -10.22 -18.66
CA LEU A 88 -1.36 -9.67 -17.32
C LEU A 88 -0.53 -8.40 -17.25
N ILE A 89 -1.13 -7.32 -16.74
CA ILE A 89 -0.50 -6.04 -16.52
C ILE A 89 -0.25 -5.93 -15.02
N GLY A 90 1.03 -5.97 -14.61
CA GLY A 90 1.41 -5.95 -13.19
C GLY A 90 1.85 -4.56 -12.76
N ILE A 91 1.13 -3.95 -11.82
CA ILE A 91 1.45 -2.63 -11.27
C ILE A 91 2.06 -2.81 -9.88
N ASP A 92 3.19 -2.18 -9.63
CA ASP A 92 3.71 -1.96 -8.28
C ASP A 92 4.53 -0.67 -8.24
N ARG A 93 4.55 -0.01 -7.08
CA ARG A 93 5.37 1.16 -6.81
C ARG A 93 6.76 0.81 -6.28
N ASP A 94 6.96 -0.43 -5.85
CA ASP A 94 8.20 -0.94 -5.27
C ASP A 94 9.09 -1.52 -6.37
N LEU A 95 10.20 -0.87 -6.65
CA LEU A 95 11.18 -1.32 -7.66
C LEU A 95 11.75 -2.70 -7.36
N GLN A 96 11.87 -3.06 -6.07
CA GLN A 96 12.36 -4.37 -5.67
C GLN A 96 11.33 -5.46 -5.96
N ALA A 97 10.04 -5.17 -5.73
CA ALA A 97 8.95 -6.05 -6.14
C ALA A 97 8.96 -6.28 -7.65
N HIS A 98 9.15 -5.22 -8.44
CA HIS A 98 9.28 -5.32 -9.89
C HIS A 98 10.43 -6.23 -10.35
N ALA A 99 11.59 -6.13 -9.71
CA ALA A 99 12.74 -6.95 -10.06
C ALA A 99 12.45 -8.45 -9.79
N ILE A 100 11.90 -8.77 -8.62
CA ILE A 100 11.57 -10.15 -8.22
C ILE A 100 10.46 -10.73 -9.12
N ALA A 101 9.36 -9.99 -9.31
CA ALA A 101 8.27 -10.41 -10.17
C ALA A 101 8.70 -10.54 -11.62
N GLY A 102 9.55 -9.63 -12.11
CA GLY A 102 10.12 -9.67 -13.46
C GLY A 102 10.92 -10.95 -13.72
N GLU A 103 11.77 -11.37 -12.79
CA GLU A 103 12.48 -12.65 -12.91
C GLU A 103 11.52 -13.86 -12.88
N ARG A 104 10.58 -13.85 -11.94
CA ARG A 104 9.59 -14.93 -11.75
C ARG A 104 8.71 -15.11 -12.99
N LEU A 105 8.25 -14.02 -13.58
CA LEU A 105 7.30 -14.01 -14.68
C LEU A 105 7.95 -13.95 -16.06
N ALA A 106 9.29 -13.87 -16.15
CA ALA A 106 10.03 -13.79 -17.42
C ALA A 106 9.67 -14.89 -18.42
N ARG A 107 9.36 -16.11 -17.93
CA ARG A 107 8.98 -17.26 -18.76
C ARG A 107 7.69 -17.05 -19.58
N PHE A 108 6.84 -16.10 -19.18
CA PHE A 108 5.60 -15.81 -19.88
C PHE A 108 5.74 -14.81 -21.04
N GLY A 109 6.93 -14.21 -21.20
CA GLY A 109 7.24 -13.30 -22.32
C GLY A 109 6.26 -12.15 -22.43
N ASP A 110 5.74 -11.90 -23.62
CA ASP A 110 4.84 -10.79 -23.94
C ASP A 110 3.47 -10.86 -23.23
N ARG A 111 3.16 -11.96 -22.55
CA ARG A 111 1.96 -12.07 -21.73
C ARG A 111 2.05 -11.38 -20.37
N PHE A 112 3.24 -10.89 -20.00
CA PHE A 112 3.43 -10.11 -18.78
C PHE A 112 3.94 -8.71 -19.11
N VAL A 113 3.19 -7.68 -18.70
CA VAL A 113 3.50 -6.26 -18.93
C VAL A 113 3.72 -5.60 -17.56
N PRO A 114 4.98 -5.42 -17.10
CA PRO A 114 5.26 -4.74 -15.84
C PRO A 114 5.11 -3.22 -15.99
N VAL A 115 4.49 -2.57 -14.98
CA VAL A 115 4.29 -1.12 -14.93
C VAL A 115 4.70 -0.59 -13.55
N HIS A 116 5.80 0.15 -13.48
CA HIS A 116 6.22 0.84 -12.26
C HIS A 116 5.36 2.08 -12.06
N ALA A 117 4.36 1.97 -11.19
CA ALA A 117 3.36 2.99 -10.90
C ALA A 117 2.67 2.73 -9.55
N VAL A 118 1.93 3.71 -9.07
CA VAL A 118 0.94 3.49 -8.00
C VAL A 118 -0.31 2.86 -8.62
N TYR A 119 -0.98 1.98 -7.89
CA TYR A 119 -2.13 1.23 -8.42
C TYR A 119 -3.35 2.09 -8.77
N ASP A 120 -3.35 3.39 -8.52
CA ASP A 120 -4.36 4.34 -9.00
C ASP A 120 -4.05 4.89 -10.41
N GLU A 121 -2.87 4.61 -10.96
CA GLU A 121 -2.48 4.97 -12.33
C GLU A 121 -2.93 3.92 -13.37
N ILE A 122 -4.18 3.47 -13.27
CA ILE A 122 -4.75 2.41 -14.13
C ILE A 122 -4.73 2.79 -15.61
N ASP A 123 -5.04 4.05 -15.93
CA ASP A 123 -5.02 4.55 -17.32
C ASP A 123 -3.62 4.44 -17.93
N ARG A 124 -2.57 4.76 -17.15
CA ARG A 124 -1.18 4.60 -17.58
C ARG A 124 -0.82 3.13 -17.82
N ALA A 125 -1.32 2.23 -16.97
CA ALA A 125 -1.09 0.81 -17.14
C ALA A 125 -1.75 0.27 -18.41
N MET A 126 -2.99 0.67 -18.68
CA MET A 126 -3.71 0.34 -19.92
C MET A 126 -3.02 0.93 -21.17
N GLU A 127 -2.58 2.18 -21.10
CA GLU A 127 -1.84 2.83 -22.18
C GLU A 127 -0.53 2.10 -22.47
N THR A 128 0.19 1.67 -21.45
CA THR A 128 1.44 0.89 -21.58
C THR A 128 1.20 -0.44 -22.29
N ALA A 129 0.10 -1.10 -21.96
CA ALA A 129 -0.30 -2.37 -22.61
C ALA A 129 -1.01 -2.17 -23.97
N GLY A 130 -1.32 -0.94 -24.36
CA GLY A 130 -2.02 -0.62 -25.61
C GLY A 130 -3.49 -1.04 -25.64
N VAL A 131 -4.17 -1.11 -24.46
CA VAL A 131 -5.56 -1.54 -24.33
C VAL A 131 -6.45 -0.41 -23.86
N GLN A 132 -7.77 -0.51 -24.17
CA GLN A 132 -8.76 0.49 -23.81
C GLN A 132 -9.72 0.01 -22.71
N GLY A 133 -9.58 -1.21 -22.26
CA GLY A 133 -10.36 -1.81 -21.19
C GLY A 133 -9.79 -3.14 -20.76
N ILE A 134 -10.16 -3.58 -19.59
CA ILE A 134 -9.66 -4.80 -18.94
C ILE A 134 -10.80 -5.75 -18.58
N ASP A 135 -10.49 -7.03 -18.47
CA ASP A 135 -11.46 -8.09 -18.18
C ASP A 135 -11.43 -8.56 -16.74
N GLY A 136 -10.43 -8.09 -16.02
CA GLY A 136 -10.31 -8.29 -14.60
C GLY A 136 -9.28 -7.36 -13.95
N ILE A 137 -9.47 -7.11 -12.66
CA ILE A 137 -8.48 -6.46 -11.82
C ILE A 137 -8.45 -7.11 -10.46
N LEU A 138 -7.23 -7.35 -9.97
CA LEU A 138 -6.95 -7.82 -8.62
C LEU A 138 -6.23 -6.71 -7.84
N MET A 139 -6.65 -6.50 -6.61
CA MET A 139 -5.99 -5.61 -5.65
C MET A 139 -5.79 -6.36 -4.32
N ASP A 140 -4.57 -6.78 -4.02
CA ASP A 140 -4.16 -7.33 -2.72
C ASP A 140 -3.56 -6.21 -1.87
N LEU A 141 -4.42 -5.49 -1.13
CA LEU A 141 -4.07 -4.23 -0.47
C LEU A 141 -3.12 -4.44 0.72
N GLY A 142 -2.45 -3.37 1.11
CA GLY A 142 -1.56 -3.37 2.27
C GLY A 142 -0.09 -3.53 1.90
N VAL A 143 0.66 -4.28 2.69
CA VAL A 143 2.11 -4.48 2.53
C VAL A 143 2.42 -5.88 2.05
N SER A 144 3.39 -5.99 1.15
CA SER A 144 3.89 -7.30 0.71
C SER A 144 4.67 -7.99 1.83
N SER A 145 4.72 -9.32 1.78
CA SER A 145 5.53 -10.11 2.73
C SER A 145 7.00 -9.70 2.70
N MET A 146 7.53 -9.40 1.51
CA MET A 146 8.90 -8.90 1.33
C MET A 146 9.14 -7.62 2.14
N GLN A 147 8.23 -6.64 2.07
CA GLN A 147 8.35 -5.38 2.82
C GLN A 147 8.34 -5.61 4.33
N LEU A 148 7.57 -6.59 4.83
CA LEU A 148 7.55 -6.94 6.25
C LEU A 148 8.80 -7.70 6.68
N ASP A 149 9.35 -8.55 5.84
CA ASP A 149 10.48 -9.44 6.16
C ASP A 149 11.83 -8.74 5.98
N GLU A 150 11.90 -7.69 5.15
CA GLU A 150 13.10 -6.89 4.96
C GLU A 150 13.31 -5.91 6.12
N ARG A 151 14.25 -6.26 7.00
CA ARG A 151 14.48 -5.54 8.25
C ARG A 151 14.87 -4.08 8.07
N THR A 152 15.53 -3.72 6.98
CA THR A 152 16.00 -2.35 6.73
C THR A 152 14.88 -1.37 6.37
N ARG A 153 13.70 -1.87 5.97
CA ARG A 153 12.56 -1.06 5.52
C ARG A 153 11.69 -0.49 6.65
N GLY A 154 11.81 -0.99 7.88
CA GLY A 154 11.13 -0.44 9.06
C GLY A 154 9.61 -0.63 9.14
N PHE A 155 9.01 -1.52 8.35
CA PHE A 155 7.58 -1.80 8.38
C PHE A 155 7.14 -2.58 9.64
N ALA A 156 8.00 -3.43 10.17
CA ALA A 156 7.66 -4.27 11.31
C ALA A 156 8.08 -3.64 12.65
N TYR A 157 7.24 -3.81 13.64
CA TYR A 157 7.48 -3.39 15.03
C TYR A 157 8.15 -4.47 15.89
N SER A 158 8.40 -5.66 15.33
CA SER A 158 8.94 -6.82 16.03
C SER A 158 10.46 -6.83 16.17
N TYR A 159 11.15 -6.00 15.41
CA TYR A 159 12.61 -5.84 15.45
C TYR A 159 12.99 -4.37 15.28
N ASP A 160 14.23 -4.04 15.65
CA ASP A 160 14.75 -2.68 15.52
C ASP A 160 15.27 -2.43 14.10
N ALA A 161 14.87 -1.30 13.51
CA ALA A 161 15.17 -0.91 12.15
C ALA A 161 15.11 0.62 11.99
N PRO A 162 15.65 1.21 10.92
CA PRO A 162 15.42 2.61 10.60
C PRO A 162 13.92 2.92 10.44
N LEU A 163 13.49 4.11 10.85
CA LEU A 163 12.11 4.60 10.66
C LEU A 163 11.89 5.08 9.23
N ASP A 164 11.83 4.14 8.27
CA ASP A 164 11.64 4.43 6.85
C ASP A 164 10.17 4.29 6.43
N MET A 165 9.64 3.09 6.31
CA MET A 165 8.28 2.69 5.91
C MET A 165 7.86 3.11 4.49
N ARG A 166 8.77 3.54 3.62
CA ARG A 166 8.44 3.84 2.21
C ARG A 166 8.26 2.56 1.42
N MET A 167 7.20 2.47 0.63
CA MET A 167 7.02 1.40 -0.36
C MET A 167 7.88 1.67 -1.60
N ASN A 168 7.93 2.92 -2.06
CA ASN A 168 8.89 3.35 -3.07
C ASN A 168 10.06 4.06 -2.40
N SER A 169 11.27 3.53 -2.55
CA SER A 169 12.48 4.09 -1.92
C SER A 169 12.87 5.48 -2.45
N GLU A 170 12.31 5.91 -3.58
CA GLU A 170 12.56 7.22 -4.18
C GLU A 170 11.67 8.33 -3.58
N ASP A 171 10.62 7.97 -2.83
CA ASP A 171 9.74 8.94 -2.19
C ASP A 171 10.51 9.72 -1.08
N GLU A 172 10.18 10.99 -0.88
CA GLU A 172 10.86 11.83 0.09
C GLU A 172 10.41 11.60 1.53
N LEU A 173 9.09 11.33 1.73
CA LEU A 173 8.49 11.21 3.06
C LEU A 173 8.80 9.85 3.69
N THR A 174 9.42 9.89 4.87
CA THR A 174 9.73 8.69 5.68
C THR A 174 9.00 8.74 7.01
N ALA A 175 8.85 7.58 7.68
CA ALA A 175 8.32 7.54 9.04
C ALA A 175 9.16 8.38 10.02
N ARG A 176 10.48 8.48 9.79
CA ARG A 176 11.39 9.33 10.55
C ARG A 176 10.99 10.81 10.44
N ILE A 177 10.70 11.30 9.24
CA ILE A 177 10.24 12.67 9.02
C ILE A 177 8.91 12.89 9.74
N VAL A 178 7.94 11.98 9.57
CA VAL A 178 6.64 12.09 10.21
C VAL A 178 6.75 12.18 11.74
N VAL A 179 7.52 11.31 12.39
CA VAL A 179 7.61 11.31 13.87
C VAL A 179 8.42 12.48 14.41
N ASN A 180 9.41 12.99 13.65
CA ASN A 180 10.28 14.06 14.12
C ASN A 180 9.78 15.48 13.76
N GLU A 181 9.04 15.65 12.65
CA GLU A 181 8.71 16.99 12.14
C GLU A 181 7.23 17.34 12.28
N TYR A 182 6.31 16.36 12.25
CA TYR A 182 4.89 16.64 12.39
C TYR A 182 4.57 17.23 13.76
N SER A 183 3.65 18.19 13.83
CA SER A 183 3.15 18.73 15.10
C SER A 183 2.41 17.65 15.92
N GLU A 184 2.26 17.87 17.24
CA GLU A 184 1.50 16.95 18.11
C GLU A 184 0.07 16.72 17.58
N ASP A 185 -0.57 17.77 17.04
CA ASP A 185 -1.90 17.68 16.48
C ASP A 185 -1.96 16.90 15.17
N GLN A 186 -0.95 17.00 14.32
CA GLN A 186 -0.84 16.18 13.11
C GLN A 186 -0.63 14.70 13.46
N LEU A 187 0.33 14.39 14.35
CA LEU A 187 0.55 13.04 14.85
C LEU A 187 -0.71 12.45 15.49
N ARG A 188 -1.39 13.22 16.34
CA ARG A 188 -2.64 12.79 16.96
C ARG A 188 -3.71 12.46 15.92
N ARG A 189 -3.85 13.28 14.87
CA ARG A 189 -4.83 13.06 13.79
C ARG A 189 -4.54 11.78 13.03
N ILE A 190 -3.30 11.59 12.54
CA ILE A 190 -2.97 10.39 11.77
C ILE A 190 -3.09 9.12 12.62
N ILE A 191 -2.59 9.11 13.85
CA ILE A 191 -2.66 7.96 14.76
C ILE A 191 -4.13 7.61 15.09
N ARG A 192 -4.99 8.61 15.27
CA ARG A 192 -6.41 8.41 15.51
C ARG A 192 -7.16 7.92 14.28
N ASN A 193 -6.94 8.57 13.12
CA ASN A 193 -7.75 8.34 11.93
C ASN A 193 -7.26 7.11 11.14
N TRP A 194 -5.95 6.99 10.93
CA TRP A 194 -5.36 5.91 10.16
C TRP A 194 -5.04 4.67 11.01
N GLY A 195 -4.73 4.87 12.28
CA GLY A 195 -4.51 3.78 13.24
C GLY A 195 -5.77 3.32 13.97
N GLU A 196 -6.86 4.08 13.92
CA GLU A 196 -8.06 3.88 14.77
C GLU A 196 -7.66 3.70 16.26
N GLU A 197 -6.59 4.43 16.71
CA GLU A 197 -5.97 4.26 18.03
C GLU A 197 -6.64 5.17 19.07
N LYS A 198 -7.16 4.56 20.14
CA LYS A 198 -7.85 5.28 21.22
C LYS A 198 -6.92 6.18 22.03
N PHE A 199 -5.66 5.78 22.15
CA PHE A 199 -4.64 6.49 22.93
C PHE A 199 -3.81 7.46 22.10
N ALA A 200 -4.26 7.84 20.90
CA ALA A 200 -3.55 8.69 19.95
C ALA A 200 -2.98 9.97 20.57
N SER A 201 -3.75 10.66 21.43
CA SER A 201 -3.28 11.90 22.10
C SER A 201 -2.12 11.65 23.06
N ARG A 202 -2.12 10.51 23.77
CA ARG A 202 -1.03 10.16 24.69
C ARG A 202 0.23 9.77 23.93
N ILE A 203 0.06 9.00 22.85
CA ILE A 203 1.15 8.55 22.00
C ILE A 203 1.79 9.76 21.30
N ALA A 204 1.00 10.65 20.66
CA ALA A 204 1.51 11.84 20.00
C ALA A 204 2.32 12.73 20.96
N ARG A 205 1.79 13.00 22.17
CA ARG A 205 2.51 13.77 23.21
C ARG A 205 3.80 13.08 23.62
N ALA A 206 3.78 11.76 23.83
CA ALA A 206 4.97 11.00 24.21
C ALA A 206 6.06 11.04 23.14
N ILE A 207 5.69 10.96 21.86
CA ILE A 207 6.60 11.14 20.71
C ILE A 207 7.21 12.54 20.75
N CYS A 208 6.38 13.59 20.85
CA CYS A 208 6.88 14.99 20.91
C CYS A 208 7.79 15.24 22.10
N THR A 209 7.49 14.67 23.26
CA THR A 209 8.34 14.78 24.46
C THR A 209 9.68 14.07 24.26
N ALA A 210 9.69 12.88 23.65
CA ALA A 210 10.89 12.12 23.40
C ALA A 210 11.82 12.82 22.40
N ARG A 211 11.29 13.25 21.25
CA ARG A 211 12.07 13.90 20.20
C ARG A 211 12.62 15.27 20.58
N ALA A 212 12.05 15.94 21.61
CA ALA A 212 12.60 17.18 22.15
C ALA A 212 13.99 16.99 22.79
N ASN A 213 14.35 15.76 23.21
CA ASN A 213 15.65 15.45 23.76
C ASN A 213 16.63 14.97 22.68
N ALA A 214 16.17 14.10 21.78
CA ALA A 214 16.93 13.62 20.62
C ALA A 214 15.97 13.13 19.53
N PRO A 215 16.27 13.31 18.23
CA PRO A 215 15.48 12.75 17.14
C PRO A 215 15.31 11.23 17.29
N LEU A 216 14.16 10.73 16.89
CA LEU A 216 13.88 9.30 16.85
C LEU A 216 14.37 8.72 15.53
N GLU A 217 15.24 7.72 15.60
CA GLU A 217 15.88 7.15 14.42
C GLU A 217 15.36 5.74 14.11
N THR A 218 14.93 4.98 15.14
CA THR A 218 14.62 3.56 14.98
C THR A 218 13.21 3.17 15.41
N THR A 219 12.72 2.07 14.82
CA THR A 219 11.42 1.46 15.17
C THR A 219 11.39 1.02 16.63
N GLY A 220 12.49 0.50 17.16
CA GLY A 220 12.60 0.06 18.56
C GLY A 220 12.45 1.22 19.56
N GLU A 221 13.00 2.40 19.24
CA GLU A 221 12.79 3.62 20.06
C GLU A 221 11.31 3.99 20.09
N LEU A 222 10.68 4.04 18.92
CA LEU A 222 9.26 4.35 18.78
C LEU A 222 8.38 3.34 19.52
N VAL A 223 8.65 2.05 19.39
CA VAL A 223 7.92 0.98 20.11
C VAL A 223 7.99 1.18 21.62
N ARG A 224 9.16 1.47 22.19
CA ARG A 224 9.32 1.74 23.63
C ARG A 224 8.51 2.94 24.09
N ILE A 225 8.42 4.00 23.29
CA ILE A 225 7.62 5.19 23.58
C ILE A 225 6.12 4.83 23.61
N ILE A 226 5.65 4.11 22.58
CA ILE A 226 4.24 3.70 22.46
C ILE A 226 3.85 2.80 23.64
N GLN A 227 4.67 1.80 23.98
CA GLN A 227 4.41 0.90 25.10
C GLN A 227 4.27 1.64 26.43
N LYS A 228 5.10 2.66 26.68
CA LYS A 228 4.96 3.50 27.89
C LYS A 228 3.73 4.39 27.86
N ALA A 229 3.30 4.84 26.68
CA ALA A 229 2.14 5.72 26.53
C ALA A 229 0.80 4.99 26.65
N VAL A 230 0.71 3.72 26.23
CA VAL A 230 -0.51 2.90 26.25
C VAL A 230 -0.67 2.25 27.63
N PRO A 231 -1.84 2.34 28.29
CA PRO A 231 -2.06 1.70 29.60
C PRO A 231 -1.85 0.18 29.53
N VAL A 232 -1.21 -0.40 30.56
CA VAL A 232 -0.91 -1.85 30.65
C VAL A 232 -2.17 -2.71 30.49
N ALA A 233 -3.30 -2.27 31.07
CA ALA A 233 -4.57 -2.98 30.92
C ALA A 233 -5.05 -3.09 29.46
N ALA A 234 -4.82 -2.05 28.65
CA ALA A 234 -5.18 -2.04 27.23
C ALA A 234 -4.23 -2.89 26.36
N GLN A 235 -2.98 -3.05 26.78
CA GLN A 235 -2.01 -3.89 26.08
C GLN A 235 -2.32 -5.39 26.16
N ARG A 236 -3.06 -5.82 27.21
CA ARG A 236 -3.42 -7.23 27.44
C ARG A 236 -4.54 -7.74 26.54
N THR A 237 -5.37 -6.86 25.99
CA THR A 237 -6.59 -7.22 25.25
C THR A 237 -6.57 -6.84 23.78
N GLY A 238 -5.61 -6.05 23.32
CA GLY A 238 -5.64 -5.40 22.00
C GLY A 238 -4.56 -5.82 21.01
N GLY A 239 -3.78 -6.87 21.27
CA GLY A 239 -2.60 -7.21 20.50
C GLY A 239 -1.42 -6.27 20.80
N HIS A 240 -0.38 -6.27 19.95
CA HIS A 240 0.80 -5.45 20.21
C HIS A 240 0.48 -3.95 20.15
N PRO A 241 0.83 -3.14 21.17
CA PRO A 241 0.40 -1.74 21.29
C PRO A 241 0.90 -0.84 20.16
N ALA A 242 2.01 -1.19 19.52
CA ALA A 242 2.54 -0.42 18.39
C ALA A 242 1.82 -0.70 17.06
N LYS A 243 1.07 -1.80 16.91
CA LYS A 243 0.45 -2.21 15.64
C LYS A 243 -0.32 -1.08 14.96
N ARG A 244 -1.19 -0.41 15.70
CA ARG A 244 -2.05 0.66 15.16
C ARG A 244 -1.29 1.93 14.80
N THR A 245 -0.29 2.29 15.59
CA THR A 245 0.55 3.46 15.31
C THR A 245 1.42 3.20 14.08
N PHE A 246 1.98 2.00 13.93
CA PHE A 246 2.76 1.61 12.74
C PHE A 246 1.88 1.61 11.49
N GLN A 247 0.66 1.07 11.56
CA GLN A 247 -0.32 1.19 10.48
C GLN A 247 -0.58 2.65 10.10
N ALA A 248 -0.76 3.53 11.08
CA ALA A 248 -1.02 4.94 10.82
C ALA A 248 0.15 5.64 10.13
N LEU A 249 1.38 5.38 10.57
CA LEU A 249 2.59 5.93 9.96
C LEU A 249 2.78 5.40 8.52
N ARG A 250 2.57 4.11 8.31
CA ARG A 250 2.67 3.48 7.00
C ARG A 250 1.69 4.10 5.99
N ILE A 251 0.43 4.22 6.39
CA ILE A 251 -0.63 4.84 5.57
C ILE A 251 -0.28 6.28 5.22
N GLU A 252 0.23 7.05 6.19
CA GLU A 252 0.62 8.45 5.98
C GLU A 252 1.80 8.56 5.02
N VAL A 253 2.87 7.79 5.25
CA VAL A 253 4.09 7.80 4.43
C VAL A 253 3.80 7.44 2.97
N ASN A 254 2.90 6.50 2.74
CA ASN A 254 2.64 5.95 1.40
C ASN A 254 1.35 6.47 0.77
N HIS A 255 0.60 7.37 1.42
CA HIS A 255 -0.69 7.91 0.95
C HIS A 255 -1.68 6.81 0.51
N GLU A 256 -1.68 5.66 1.22
CA GLU A 256 -2.35 4.43 0.79
C GLU A 256 -3.86 4.61 0.60
N LEU A 257 -4.55 5.28 1.54
CA LEU A 257 -5.99 5.44 1.48
C LEU A 257 -6.43 6.42 0.38
N GLU A 258 -5.65 7.48 0.15
CA GLU A 258 -5.91 8.44 -0.93
C GLU A 258 -5.76 7.77 -2.30
N ALA A 259 -4.71 6.97 -2.48
CA ALA A 259 -4.53 6.19 -3.69
C ALA A 259 -5.69 5.19 -3.89
N LEU A 260 -6.12 4.49 -2.83
CA LEU A 260 -7.25 3.55 -2.91
C LEU A 260 -8.59 4.22 -3.25
N GLU A 261 -8.84 5.42 -2.71
CA GLU A 261 -10.05 6.20 -3.03
C GLU A 261 -10.13 6.59 -4.51
N ARG A 262 -8.98 6.77 -5.19
CA ARG A 262 -8.91 7.03 -6.63
C ARG A 262 -8.92 5.73 -7.44
N ALA A 263 -8.20 4.71 -6.98
CA ALA A 263 -8.00 3.46 -7.71
C ALA A 263 -9.29 2.66 -7.93
N VAL A 264 -10.13 2.52 -6.89
CA VAL A 264 -11.33 1.68 -6.99
C VAL A 264 -12.32 2.20 -8.04
N PRO A 265 -12.68 3.50 -8.07
CA PRO A 265 -13.51 4.03 -9.16
C PRO A 265 -12.86 3.87 -10.55
N ALA A 266 -11.56 4.18 -10.69
CA ALA A 266 -10.85 4.02 -11.96
C ALA A 266 -10.84 2.56 -12.45
N ALA A 267 -10.62 1.61 -11.52
CA ALA A 267 -10.69 0.19 -11.81
C ALA A 267 -12.08 -0.25 -12.33
N LEU A 268 -13.13 0.20 -11.66
CA LEU A 268 -14.51 -0.12 -12.07
C LEU A 268 -14.88 0.52 -13.42
N GLU A 269 -14.34 1.68 -13.74
CA GLU A 269 -14.51 2.35 -15.03
C GLU A 269 -13.79 1.58 -16.14
N ALA A 270 -12.56 1.17 -15.91
CA ALA A 270 -11.71 0.45 -16.86
C ALA A 270 -12.23 -0.94 -17.27
N LEU A 271 -13.12 -1.55 -16.45
CA LEU A 271 -13.65 -2.88 -16.73
C LEU A 271 -14.54 -2.92 -17.98
N ASN A 272 -14.27 -3.86 -18.85
CA ASN A 272 -15.17 -4.31 -19.93
C ASN A 272 -16.46 -4.92 -19.36
N LEU A 273 -17.50 -5.02 -20.18
CA LEU A 273 -18.75 -5.69 -19.80
C LEU A 273 -18.45 -7.16 -19.43
N GLY A 274 -18.93 -7.60 -18.25
CA GLY A 274 -18.65 -8.92 -17.70
C GLY A 274 -17.28 -9.03 -17.01
N GLY A 275 -16.46 -7.98 -17.06
CA GLY A 275 -15.18 -7.93 -16.36
C GLY A 275 -15.34 -7.96 -14.85
N ARG A 276 -14.32 -8.44 -14.14
CA ARG A 276 -14.34 -8.74 -12.71
C ARG A 276 -13.39 -7.84 -11.90
N PHE A 277 -13.91 -7.28 -10.83
CA PHE A 277 -13.15 -6.59 -9.79
C PHE A 277 -13.00 -7.49 -8.57
N VAL A 278 -11.79 -7.69 -8.08
CA VAL A 278 -11.48 -8.45 -6.87
C VAL A 278 -10.51 -7.64 -6.02
N ALA A 279 -10.86 -7.41 -4.75
CA ALA A 279 -10.00 -6.71 -3.80
C ALA A 279 -9.96 -7.42 -2.45
N MET A 280 -8.77 -7.53 -1.88
CA MET A 280 -8.52 -7.96 -0.52
C MET A 280 -8.06 -6.78 0.32
N SER A 281 -8.63 -6.64 1.52
CA SER A 281 -8.31 -5.59 2.50
C SER A 281 -7.88 -6.24 3.80
N TYR A 282 -6.91 -5.66 4.51
CA TYR A 282 -6.39 -6.20 5.78
C TYR A 282 -6.75 -5.37 6.99
N HIS A 283 -7.32 -4.19 6.79
CA HIS A 283 -7.85 -3.36 7.86
C HIS A 283 -9.17 -2.68 7.48
N SER A 284 -9.86 -2.15 8.52
CA SER A 284 -11.21 -1.59 8.40
C SER A 284 -11.32 -0.39 7.47
N LEU A 285 -10.28 0.42 7.32
CA LEU A 285 -10.32 1.63 6.50
C LEU A 285 -10.31 1.29 5.01
N GLU A 286 -9.45 0.35 4.58
CA GLU A 286 -9.45 -0.18 3.21
C GLU A 286 -10.81 -0.80 2.88
N ASP A 287 -11.31 -1.71 3.73
CA ASP A 287 -12.59 -2.38 3.51
C ASP A 287 -13.76 -1.39 3.40
N LYS A 288 -13.75 -0.29 4.19
CA LYS A 288 -14.77 0.76 4.09
C LYS A 288 -14.72 1.51 2.75
N ILE A 289 -13.53 1.81 2.23
CA ILE A 289 -13.37 2.49 0.93
C ILE A 289 -13.89 1.58 -0.19
N VAL A 290 -13.41 0.34 -0.27
CA VAL A 290 -13.85 -0.63 -1.28
C VAL A 290 -15.36 -0.84 -1.20
N LYS A 291 -15.90 -1.13 0.00
CA LYS A 291 -17.34 -1.31 0.21
C LYS A 291 -18.14 -0.11 -0.26
N ARG A 292 -17.71 1.11 0.10
CA ARG A 292 -18.44 2.34 -0.27
C ARG A 292 -18.48 2.52 -1.79
N ALA A 293 -17.35 2.34 -2.46
CA ALA A 293 -17.25 2.47 -3.91
C ALA A 293 -18.12 1.42 -4.63
N LEU A 294 -18.01 0.14 -4.24
CA LEU A 294 -18.83 -0.93 -4.82
C LEU A 294 -20.32 -0.70 -4.55
N THR A 295 -20.71 -0.25 -3.36
CA THR A 295 -22.13 0.03 -3.04
C THR A 295 -22.66 1.17 -3.89
N ALA A 296 -21.88 2.24 -4.10
CA ALA A 296 -22.28 3.38 -4.91
C ALA A 296 -22.59 2.99 -6.37
N GLU A 297 -21.76 2.11 -6.96
CA GLU A 297 -21.94 1.66 -8.35
C GLU A 297 -22.94 0.51 -8.51
N ALA A 298 -23.21 -0.24 -7.43
CA ALA A 298 -24.21 -1.32 -7.43
C ALA A 298 -25.63 -0.86 -7.06
N THR A 299 -25.80 0.42 -6.71
CA THR A 299 -27.09 0.97 -6.30
C THR A 299 -27.60 1.95 -7.37
N SER A 300 -28.92 1.93 -7.61
CA SER A 300 -29.55 2.91 -8.48
C SER A 300 -29.29 4.34 -7.99
N LYS A 301 -28.91 5.22 -8.91
CA LYS A 301 -28.71 6.66 -8.69
C LYS A 301 -29.97 7.47 -8.94
N ALA A 302 -31.13 6.79 -9.22
CA ALA A 302 -32.42 7.45 -9.46
C ALA A 302 -32.90 8.18 -8.20
N PRO A 303 -33.41 9.44 -8.32
CA PRO A 303 -34.02 10.13 -7.20
C PRO A 303 -35.22 9.35 -6.66
N LYS A 304 -35.37 9.30 -5.33
CA LYS A 304 -36.50 8.60 -4.70
C LYS A 304 -37.83 9.18 -5.17
N GLY A 305 -38.73 8.30 -5.61
CA GLY A 305 -40.06 8.68 -6.08
C GLY A 305 -40.17 9.04 -7.58
N PHE A 306 -39.07 8.91 -8.32
CA PHE A 306 -39.15 9.06 -9.79
C PHE A 306 -39.92 7.88 -10.42
N PRO A 307 -40.89 8.14 -11.29
CA PRO A 307 -41.77 7.09 -11.84
C PRO A 307 -41.06 6.16 -12.84
N VAL A 308 -39.95 6.58 -13.43
CA VAL A 308 -39.18 5.82 -14.42
C VAL A 308 -37.68 5.94 -14.07
N GLU A 309 -36.99 4.81 -13.96
CA GLU A 309 -35.55 4.79 -13.80
C GLU A 309 -34.87 4.98 -15.15
N LEU A 310 -34.16 6.09 -15.31
CA LEU A 310 -33.38 6.36 -16.53
C LEU A 310 -32.17 5.41 -16.61
N GLU A 311 -31.72 5.09 -17.83
CA GLU A 311 -30.58 4.19 -18.07
C GLU A 311 -29.30 4.67 -17.33
N GLU A 312 -29.08 5.98 -17.29
CA GLU A 312 -27.91 6.59 -16.60
C GLU A 312 -27.91 6.39 -15.08
N HIS A 313 -29.07 6.11 -14.48
CA HIS A 313 -29.21 5.89 -13.05
C HIS A 313 -29.06 4.42 -12.63
N LYS A 314 -29.15 3.50 -13.57
CA LYS A 314 -29.11 2.06 -13.29
C LYS A 314 -27.70 1.65 -12.78
N PRO A 315 -27.61 0.63 -11.91
CA PRO A 315 -26.34 0.09 -11.47
C PRO A 315 -25.40 -0.28 -12.62
N THR A 316 -24.12 0.00 -12.46
CA THR A 316 -23.09 -0.35 -13.44
C THR A 316 -22.38 -1.66 -13.11
N ILE A 317 -22.47 -2.09 -11.87
CA ILE A 317 -21.89 -3.34 -11.38
C ILE A 317 -22.89 -4.17 -10.59
N LYS A 318 -22.61 -5.46 -10.47
CA LYS A 318 -23.25 -6.41 -9.57
C LYS A 318 -22.24 -6.90 -8.56
N ILE A 319 -22.52 -6.74 -7.26
CA ILE A 319 -21.69 -7.30 -6.19
C ILE A 319 -21.85 -8.82 -6.18
N ILE A 320 -20.73 -9.56 -6.20
CA ILE A 320 -20.70 -11.03 -6.23
C ILE A 320 -20.63 -11.60 -4.82
N THR A 321 -19.79 -11.03 -3.97
CA THR A 321 -19.60 -11.49 -2.59
C THR A 321 -20.72 -11.03 -1.67
N ARG A 322 -21.23 -11.92 -0.80
CA ARG A 322 -22.23 -11.56 0.21
C ARG A 322 -21.58 -10.86 1.41
N GLY A 323 -21.11 -9.64 1.21
CA GLY A 323 -20.33 -8.91 2.21
C GLY A 323 -18.83 -9.04 1.99
N ALA A 324 -18.03 -9.00 3.04
CA ALA A 324 -16.62 -9.33 2.98
C ALA A 324 -16.46 -10.82 3.28
N GLU A 325 -15.82 -11.56 2.38
CA GLU A 325 -15.50 -12.97 2.59
C GLU A 325 -14.17 -13.08 3.37
N PRO A 326 -14.13 -13.78 4.52
CA PRO A 326 -12.89 -14.07 5.22
C PRO A 326 -12.16 -15.25 4.52
N PRO A 327 -10.85 -15.44 4.79
CA PRO A 327 -10.14 -16.67 4.44
C PRO A 327 -10.72 -17.86 5.21
N THR A 328 -10.40 -19.09 4.75
CA THR A 328 -10.78 -20.31 5.47
C THR A 328 -9.88 -20.54 6.69
N ASP A 329 -10.35 -21.36 7.63
CA ASP A 329 -9.55 -21.70 8.82
C ASP A 329 -8.27 -22.44 8.42
N GLU A 330 -8.32 -23.32 7.41
CA GLU A 330 -7.16 -24.03 6.88
C GLU A 330 -6.13 -23.09 6.28
N GLU A 331 -6.59 -22.04 5.60
CA GLU A 331 -5.69 -21.01 5.04
C GLU A 331 -5.02 -20.19 6.13
N ILE A 332 -5.76 -19.85 7.19
CA ILE A 332 -5.22 -19.12 8.35
C ILE A 332 -4.17 -19.96 9.08
N GLU A 333 -4.38 -21.28 9.20
CA GLU A 333 -3.39 -22.19 9.77
C GLU A 333 -2.10 -22.26 8.96
N GLN A 334 -2.21 -22.25 7.63
CA GLN A 334 -1.05 -22.29 6.72
C GLN A 334 -0.38 -20.93 6.60
N ASN A 335 -1.16 -19.84 6.60
CA ASN A 335 -0.69 -18.46 6.46
C ASN A 335 -1.39 -17.53 7.44
N SER A 336 -0.80 -17.32 8.61
CA SER A 336 -1.35 -16.47 9.66
C SER A 336 -1.54 -15.00 9.23
N ARG A 337 -0.87 -14.56 8.15
CA ARG A 337 -1.05 -13.22 7.57
C ARG A 337 -2.42 -13.06 6.90
N ALA A 338 -3.04 -14.15 6.47
CA ALA A 338 -4.38 -14.18 5.93
C ALA A 338 -5.47 -13.82 6.95
N ALA A 339 -5.24 -14.03 8.24
CA ALA A 339 -6.25 -13.96 9.30
C ALA A 339 -7.10 -12.68 9.35
N THR A 340 -6.60 -11.56 8.80
CA THR A 340 -7.35 -10.29 8.77
C THR A 340 -7.87 -9.93 7.38
N ALA A 341 -7.62 -10.76 6.39
CA ALA A 341 -8.05 -10.54 5.01
C ALA A 341 -9.58 -10.50 4.88
N LYS A 342 -10.05 -9.61 4.01
CA LYS A 342 -11.46 -9.41 3.67
C LYS A 342 -11.57 -9.24 2.18
N LEU A 343 -12.12 -10.22 1.51
CA LEU A 343 -12.26 -10.24 0.07
C LEU A 343 -13.62 -9.71 -0.37
N ARG A 344 -13.61 -8.83 -1.37
CA ARG A 344 -14.82 -8.33 -2.07
C ARG A 344 -14.64 -8.46 -3.56
N ALA A 345 -15.74 -8.82 -4.24
CA ALA A 345 -15.75 -8.94 -5.69
C ALA A 345 -17.05 -8.39 -6.31
N ALA A 346 -16.88 -7.85 -7.51
CA ALA A 346 -17.98 -7.32 -8.32
C ALA A 346 -17.79 -7.65 -9.81
N GLU A 347 -18.85 -7.61 -10.57
CA GLU A 347 -18.91 -7.79 -12.02
C GLU A 347 -19.43 -6.53 -12.69
N LYS A 348 -18.81 -6.10 -13.77
CA LYS A 348 -19.31 -5.03 -14.63
C LYS A 348 -20.51 -5.52 -15.44
N ILE A 349 -21.68 -5.00 -15.18
CA ILE A 349 -22.93 -5.41 -15.85
C ILE A 349 -23.45 -4.38 -16.84
N ARG A 350 -22.86 -3.17 -16.84
CA ARG A 350 -23.26 -2.11 -17.75
C ARG A 350 -22.13 -1.10 -17.95
N ILE A 351 -21.93 -0.64 -19.17
CA ILE A 351 -21.06 0.48 -19.51
C ILE A 351 -21.97 1.73 -19.59
N PRO A 352 -21.73 2.76 -18.74
CA PRO A 352 -22.49 4.00 -18.84
C PRO A 352 -22.32 4.61 -20.24
N ALA A 353 -23.40 5.20 -20.78
CA ALA A 353 -23.26 6.00 -21.99
C ALA A 353 -22.27 7.16 -21.70
N PRO A 354 -21.40 7.50 -22.65
CA PRO A 354 -20.50 8.62 -22.47
C PRO A 354 -21.33 9.86 -22.16
N HIS A 355 -21.03 10.51 -21.03
CA HIS A 355 -21.68 11.78 -20.69
C HIS A 355 -21.40 12.77 -21.82
N PRO A 356 -22.43 13.44 -22.39
CA PRO A 356 -22.19 14.51 -23.33
C PRO A 356 -21.39 15.60 -22.61
N HIS A 357 -20.11 15.74 -22.95
CA HIS A 357 -19.32 16.84 -22.45
C HIS A 357 -19.99 18.15 -22.90
N PRO A 358 -20.37 19.05 -21.99
CA PRO A 358 -20.88 20.36 -22.39
C PRO A 358 -19.77 21.09 -23.13
N GLY A 359 -19.84 21.13 -24.48
CA GLY A 359 -18.90 21.84 -25.34
C GLY A 359 -18.21 21.04 -26.45
N ARG A 360 -18.47 19.74 -26.63
CA ARG A 360 -18.09 19.03 -27.86
C ARG A 360 -19.35 18.68 -28.67
N PRO A 361 -19.45 19.11 -29.95
CA PRO A 361 -20.53 18.64 -30.82
C PRO A 361 -20.42 17.12 -30.97
N ALA A 362 -21.58 16.43 -30.96
CA ALA A 362 -21.67 14.99 -31.16
C ALA A 362 -20.97 14.61 -32.48
N GLU A 363 -19.82 13.96 -32.40
CA GLU A 363 -19.21 13.34 -33.57
C GLU A 363 -20.04 12.12 -33.94
N SER A 364 -20.70 12.26 -35.08
CA SER A 364 -21.43 11.20 -35.73
C SER A 364 -20.55 9.98 -35.92
N THR A 365 -21.07 8.83 -35.51
CA THR A 365 -20.53 7.47 -35.71
C THR A 365 -20.07 7.28 -37.17
N ARG A 366 -18.81 7.64 -37.47
CA ARG A 366 -18.14 7.22 -38.70
C ARG A 366 -17.04 6.24 -38.34
N ARG A 367 -17.22 5.00 -38.82
CA ARG A 367 -16.25 3.91 -38.83
C ARG A 367 -14.87 4.44 -39.20
N PHE A 368 -13.91 4.32 -38.24
CA PHE A 368 -12.50 4.47 -38.54
C PHE A 368 -11.88 3.09 -38.78
N LEU A 369 -11.82 2.73 -40.08
CA LEU A 369 -10.79 1.88 -40.63
C LEU A 369 -9.82 2.82 -41.35
N ALA A 370 -8.68 3.13 -40.74
CA ALA A 370 -7.54 3.73 -41.42
C ALA A 370 -6.24 3.41 -40.66
N PRO A 371 -5.14 3.08 -41.37
CA PRO A 371 -3.93 2.51 -40.78
C PRO A 371 -3.06 3.57 -40.09
N CYS A 372 -2.51 3.16 -38.96
CA CYS A 372 -1.59 3.90 -38.09
C CYS A 372 -0.35 4.40 -38.87
N ARG A 373 -0.26 5.70 -39.12
CA ARG A 373 1.02 6.36 -39.53
C ARG A 373 1.68 6.90 -38.26
N ARG A 374 2.88 6.40 -37.97
CA ARG A 374 3.79 6.85 -36.90
C ARG A 374 3.96 8.37 -36.94
N ARG A 375 3.71 9.05 -35.83
CA ARG A 375 4.14 10.44 -35.57
C ARG A 375 5.27 10.47 -34.55
N PRO A 376 6.21 11.42 -34.64
CA PRO A 376 7.38 11.47 -33.80
C PRO A 376 7.07 12.01 -32.39
N GLN A 377 7.80 11.46 -31.42
CA GLN A 377 7.77 11.81 -30.01
C GLN A 377 7.93 13.33 -29.80
N ARG A 378 6.93 13.97 -29.20
CA ARG A 378 7.06 15.29 -28.58
C ARG A 378 7.27 15.10 -27.08
N ARG A 379 8.43 15.58 -26.61
CA ARG A 379 8.82 15.71 -25.21
C ARG A 379 7.83 16.63 -24.51
N TRP A 380 7.02 16.09 -23.61
CA TRP A 380 6.15 16.89 -22.73
C TRP A 380 6.93 17.29 -21.48
N LEU A 381 7.14 18.60 -21.34
CA LEU A 381 7.55 19.24 -20.10
C LEU A 381 6.29 19.38 -19.23
N TYR A 382 6.28 18.72 -18.07
CA TYR A 382 5.24 18.87 -17.07
C TYR A 382 5.33 20.26 -16.41
N PRO A 383 4.24 21.04 -16.33
CA PRO A 383 4.19 22.17 -15.42
C PRO A 383 3.95 21.66 -14.00
N ARG A 384 4.85 22.01 -13.10
CA ARG A 384 4.68 21.90 -11.66
C ARG A 384 3.41 22.64 -11.26
N ILE A 385 2.34 21.94 -10.91
CA ILE A 385 1.21 22.50 -10.17
C ILE A 385 1.57 22.45 -8.69
N LEU A 386 1.98 23.62 -8.20
CA LEU A 386 2.20 23.89 -6.77
C LEU A 386 0.87 23.64 -6.02
N TYR A 387 0.91 22.76 -5.03
CA TYR A 387 -0.08 22.63 -3.98
C TYR A 387 -0.19 23.98 -3.23
N ARG A 388 -1.27 24.69 -3.44
CA ARG A 388 -1.66 25.90 -2.69
C ARG A 388 -3.02 25.67 -2.03
N TRP A 389 -3.01 24.82 -1.00
CA TRP A 389 -4.14 24.71 -0.06
C TRP A 389 -3.57 24.52 1.34
N LEU A 390 -3.39 25.63 2.05
CA LEU A 390 -3.35 25.76 3.51
C LEU A 390 -2.60 27.06 3.89
N HIS A 391 -3.19 28.20 3.69
CA HIS A 391 -2.91 29.43 4.44
C HIS A 391 -3.99 30.46 4.12
N ARG A 392 -5.07 30.41 4.86
CA ARG A 392 -5.92 31.58 5.15
C ARG A 392 -6.04 31.66 6.66
N GLY A 393 -5.48 32.73 7.21
CA GLY A 393 -5.77 33.19 8.56
C GLY A 393 -4.57 33.47 9.43
N GLU A 394 -3.72 34.42 9.11
CA GLU A 394 -2.96 35.16 10.11
C GLU A 394 -3.36 36.65 10.07
N PRO A 395 -3.78 37.26 11.19
CA PRO A 395 -3.90 38.68 11.30
C PRO A 395 -2.53 39.31 11.59
N ARG A 396 -2.19 40.30 10.81
CA ARG A 396 -1.01 41.18 11.00
C ARG A 396 -1.08 41.83 12.38
N LEU A 397 -0.05 41.71 13.20
CA LEU A 397 0.22 42.58 14.33
C LEU A 397 1.45 43.41 14.04
N HIS A 398 1.24 44.76 14.11
CA HIS A 398 2.25 45.82 14.10
C HIS A 398 3.08 45.79 15.39
N PRO A 399 4.35 46.19 15.36
CA PRO A 399 5.19 46.23 16.54
C PRO A 399 5.13 47.62 17.23
N SER A 400 4.82 47.63 18.52
CA SER A 400 5.28 48.69 19.41
C SER A 400 5.04 48.39 20.88
N SER A 401 6.08 48.70 21.66
CA SER A 401 6.12 49.00 23.11
C SER A 401 6.55 47.88 24.06
N LEU A 402 7.84 47.96 24.37
CA LEU A 402 8.49 47.60 25.64
C LEU A 402 7.71 48.14 26.85
N ARG A 403 7.46 47.35 27.88
CA ARG A 403 7.60 47.75 29.28
C ARG A 403 7.90 46.58 30.22
N SER A 404 8.80 46.84 31.09
CA SER A 404 9.50 46.15 32.14
C SER A 404 8.66 45.74 33.37
N TYR A 405 8.96 44.54 33.94
CA TYR A 405 9.13 44.11 35.36
C TYR A 405 8.04 44.45 36.43
N PRO A 406 7.93 43.74 37.56
CA PRO A 406 8.90 42.97 38.32
C PRO A 406 8.43 41.63 39.01
N HIS A 407 9.42 40.93 39.55
CA HIS A 407 9.45 39.85 40.53
C HIS A 407 8.43 39.92 41.68
N ARG A 408 7.93 38.74 42.14
CA ARG A 408 7.87 38.42 43.58
C ARG A 408 7.91 36.89 43.79
N ALA A 409 8.76 36.53 44.78
CA ALA A 409 9.01 35.21 45.30
C ALA A 409 8.11 34.92 46.56
N SER A 410 8.25 33.66 47.01
CA SER A 410 7.86 33.07 48.30
C SER A 410 6.56 32.30 48.29
N GLY A 411 6.44 31.11 48.86
CA GLY A 411 7.09 30.50 49.98
C GLY A 411 6.64 29.04 50.15
N ALA A 412 7.44 28.37 50.97
CA ALA A 412 7.51 26.99 51.31
C ALA A 412 6.27 26.42 52.06
N GLY A 413 6.12 25.08 51.99
CA GLY A 413 5.22 24.34 52.90
C GLY A 413 5.41 22.82 52.81
N HIS A 414 6.29 22.31 53.66
CA HIS A 414 6.44 20.90 54.02
C HIS A 414 5.13 20.26 54.51
N ARG A 415 4.91 18.98 54.23
CA ARG A 415 4.62 17.90 55.20
C ARG A 415 4.39 16.54 54.51
N SER A 416 5.27 15.58 54.77
CA SER A 416 4.96 14.15 54.90
C SER A 416 4.58 13.88 56.38
N PRO A 417 4.08 12.71 56.83
CA PRO A 417 4.45 11.35 56.41
C PRO A 417 3.34 10.26 56.59
N ALA A 418 3.77 9.02 56.20
CA ALA A 418 3.51 7.73 56.86
C ALA A 418 2.22 6.94 56.54
N GLY A 419 2.43 5.70 56.14
CA GLY A 419 1.95 4.51 56.82
C GLY A 419 1.32 3.46 55.94
N GLY A 420 1.99 2.36 55.66
CA GLY A 420 1.68 1.06 56.18
C GLY A 420 1.01 0.05 55.25
N SER A 421 1.71 -1.04 55.15
CA SER A 421 1.34 -2.47 55.21
C SER A 421 1.01 -3.23 53.89
N SER A 422 1.96 -4.06 53.61
CA SER A 422 1.97 -5.43 53.07
C SER A 422 0.64 -6.18 52.94
N ARG A 423 0.46 -6.83 51.78
CA ARG A 423 0.10 -8.27 51.70
C ARG A 423 0.50 -8.86 50.36
N GLN A 424 1.36 -9.87 50.45
CA GLN A 424 1.65 -10.86 49.42
C GLN A 424 0.40 -11.71 49.20
N HIS A 425 0.12 -12.04 47.90
CA HIS A 425 -0.44 -13.36 47.56
C HIS A 425 0.08 -13.78 46.18
N ARG A 426 0.74 -14.94 46.20
CA ARG A 426 1.11 -15.79 45.07
C ARG A 426 -0.12 -16.47 44.49
N CYS A 427 -0.14 -16.68 43.18
CA CYS A 427 -0.67 -17.86 42.45
C CYS A 427 -0.25 -17.65 40.99
N ILE A 428 0.72 -18.37 40.44
CA ILE A 428 0.82 -19.74 39.90
C ILE A 428 -0.17 -19.97 38.74
N SER A 429 0.47 -19.98 37.55
CA SER A 429 0.39 -20.84 36.37
C SER A 429 -0.92 -21.17 35.64
N ARG A 430 -0.68 -21.22 34.35
CA ARG A 430 -1.37 -21.96 33.26
C ARG A 430 -2.38 -21.14 32.46
N TRP A 431 -2.18 -20.97 31.29
CA TRP A 431 -1.99 -21.53 29.92
C TRP A 431 -1.64 -20.42 28.94
#